data_6f89743a11ef4791f4411326fb406da4
#
_entry.id   6f89743a11ef4791f4411326fb406da4
#
_cell.length_a   1.000
_cell.length_b   1.000
_cell.length_c   1.000
_cell.angle_alpha   90.00
_cell.angle_beta   90.00
_cell.angle_gamma   90.00
#
_symmetry.space_group_name_H-M   'P 1'
#
loop_
_entity.id
_entity.type
_entity.pdbx_description
1 polymer ?
#
loop_
_entity_poly.entity_id
_entity_poly.type
_entity_poly.pdbx_seq_one_letter_code
_entity_poly.pdbx_strand_id
1 'polypeptide(L)'
;MILDEPANTQPQQGGSRVTIDEIFRRVALRRPEALALADAPNRKTFTDGAPRRLTFAQADRMVSAVAGRLRHMGLPTDAIVGIQLPNIAENILAILGVMRAGMIAAPLPLLWRRADAVAALTRVGAKALITCGHVGSVNHCQLAMRVAADVFSIRYVCGFGADLPDGVVPLDDLFTAEKLDPVPALERERASNPAAHLAAITFDVGEAGVIPVARSHLQLLAGGLGVLLESRLVQDATMLSTLAPGSFAGICLTLLPWLLSGGKLLLHHPFDPPVLVGQWRGDDRCGALVVPGPVAFRLAEAGVFSRTGPACVLAPWRSPERLGASADWRERDTVLVDVSIFGEIGVVAARRGLNGKPAPIPFGGIVAPRGSPGAVVVAEVTASAHGTVALRGPMVPHHNFPPGGERDGQPHLAIGRAGLIDTGYACRLDPGARTLAITGPPPGIVNVGGYRFPLHDLQETLGRLDTGATLATLPDPLLGQRLVGHAVDRYAVQAALNATGINPIVAEAFHDRGNRTLPAGA
;
A
#
# COMPACT_ATOMS: atom_id res chain seq x y z
N MET A 1 -5.16 8.72 25.45
CA MET A 1 -4.32 9.77 24.85
C MET A 1 -5.02 10.16 23.57
N ILE A 2 -5.57 11.37 23.50
CA ILE A 2 -6.34 11.85 22.36
C ILE A 2 -5.33 12.20 21.27
N LEU A 3 -5.33 11.47 20.15
CA LEU A 3 -4.50 11.77 18.99
C LEU A 3 -5.22 12.82 18.10
N ASP A 4 -5.60 13.94 18.69
CA ASP A 4 -6.08 15.09 17.97
C ASP A 4 -4.88 15.91 17.47
N GLU A 5 -4.97 16.48 16.27
CA GLU A 5 -4.00 17.46 15.80
C GLU A 5 -3.84 18.58 16.84
N PRO A 6 -2.62 19.00 17.18
CA PRO A 6 -2.42 20.12 18.10
C PRO A 6 -3.10 21.37 17.55
N ALA A 7 -3.86 22.04 18.41
CA ALA A 7 -4.78 23.14 18.14
C ALA A 7 -4.15 24.46 17.62
N ASN A 8 -3.08 24.41 16.84
CA ASN A 8 -2.37 25.61 16.37
C ASN A 8 -2.37 25.82 14.85
N THR A 9 -3.20 25.05 14.10
CA THR A 9 -3.64 25.47 12.78
C THR A 9 -5.05 26.06 12.96
N GLN A 10 -5.23 27.34 12.65
CA GLN A 10 -6.55 27.97 12.62
C GLN A 10 -7.50 27.00 11.89
N PRO A 11 -8.66 26.65 12.48
CA PRO A 11 -9.60 25.78 11.81
C PRO A 11 -10.01 26.49 10.52
N GLN A 12 -9.61 25.96 9.36
CA GLN A 12 -10.24 26.30 8.10
C GLN A 12 -11.72 25.90 8.26
N GLN A 13 -12.53 26.87 8.63
CA GLN A 13 -13.98 26.74 8.67
C GLN A 13 -14.43 26.35 7.24
N GLY A 14 -14.73 25.05 7.02
CA GLY A 14 -15.24 24.55 5.75
C GLY A 14 -14.58 23.29 5.19
N GLY A 15 -13.62 22.67 5.87
CA GLY A 15 -13.02 21.40 5.42
C GLY A 15 -14.03 20.23 5.39
N SER A 16 -13.85 19.29 4.47
CA SER A 16 -14.68 18.09 4.40
C SER A 16 -14.68 17.35 5.74
N ARG A 17 -15.86 16.92 6.19
CA ARG A 17 -16.02 16.08 7.39
C ARG A 17 -16.23 14.60 7.05
N VAL A 18 -16.16 14.25 5.77
CA VAL A 18 -16.48 12.91 5.26
C VAL A 18 -15.30 11.97 5.48
N THR A 19 -15.53 10.88 6.20
CA THR A 19 -14.56 9.80 6.39
C THR A 19 -14.56 8.81 5.22
N ILE A 20 -13.53 7.97 5.12
CA ILE A 20 -13.46 6.91 4.09
C ILE A 20 -14.61 5.92 4.25
N ASP A 21 -14.94 5.51 5.48
CA ASP A 21 -16.10 4.63 5.73
C ASP A 21 -17.41 5.28 5.32
N GLU A 22 -17.59 6.58 5.57
CA GLU A 22 -18.79 7.29 5.15
C GLU A 22 -18.95 7.33 3.62
N ILE A 23 -17.85 7.49 2.86
CA ILE A 23 -17.89 7.40 1.40
C ILE A 23 -18.36 6.01 0.98
N PHE A 24 -17.78 4.95 1.57
CA PHE A 24 -18.19 3.58 1.30
C PHE A 24 -19.68 3.35 1.58
N ARG A 25 -20.18 3.77 2.75
CA ARG A 25 -21.61 3.66 3.12
C ARG A 25 -22.54 4.39 2.15
N ARG A 26 -22.16 5.58 1.71
CA ARG A 26 -22.94 6.34 0.71
C ARG A 26 -23.04 5.60 -0.63
N VAL A 27 -21.96 4.95 -1.07
CA VAL A 27 -21.99 4.12 -2.29
C VAL A 27 -22.85 2.88 -2.06
N ALA A 28 -22.72 2.20 -0.93
CA ALA A 28 -23.51 1.02 -0.58
C ALA A 28 -25.02 1.32 -0.52
N LEU A 29 -25.41 2.48 0.01
CA LEU A 29 -26.80 2.93 0.02
C LEU A 29 -27.32 3.26 -1.39
N ARG A 30 -26.48 3.84 -2.25
CA ARG A 30 -26.89 4.23 -3.61
C ARG A 30 -27.00 3.03 -4.55
N ARG A 31 -26.15 2.02 -4.37
CA ARG A 31 -26.00 0.88 -5.29
C ARG A 31 -25.86 -0.46 -4.57
N PRO A 32 -26.84 -0.81 -3.70
CA PRO A 32 -26.70 -1.97 -2.80
C PRO A 32 -26.45 -3.29 -3.54
N GLU A 33 -27.11 -3.50 -4.69
CA GLU A 33 -27.06 -4.76 -5.46
C GLU A 33 -25.92 -4.78 -6.50
N ALA A 34 -25.24 -3.66 -6.74
CA ALA A 34 -24.12 -3.63 -7.66
C ALA A 34 -22.92 -4.40 -7.08
N LEU A 35 -22.16 -5.09 -7.95
CA LEU A 35 -20.92 -5.76 -7.57
C LEU A 35 -19.91 -4.72 -7.07
N ALA A 36 -19.44 -4.90 -5.84
CA ALA A 36 -18.45 -4.05 -5.19
C ALA A 36 -17.04 -4.62 -5.31
N LEU A 37 -16.88 -5.88 -4.90
CA LEU A 37 -15.58 -6.56 -4.79
C LEU A 37 -15.64 -7.94 -5.47
N ALA A 38 -14.57 -8.31 -6.15
CA ALA A 38 -14.38 -9.68 -6.62
C ALA A 38 -12.92 -10.12 -6.53
N ASP A 39 -12.69 -11.30 -5.96
CA ASP A 39 -11.37 -11.93 -5.91
C ASP A 39 -10.95 -12.49 -7.28
N ALA A 40 -9.65 -12.75 -7.40
CA ALA A 40 -9.11 -13.52 -8.51
C ALA A 40 -9.70 -14.94 -8.53
N PRO A 41 -10.05 -15.48 -9.72
CA PRO A 41 -10.67 -16.79 -9.83
C PRO A 41 -9.77 -17.94 -9.35
N ASN A 42 -8.46 -17.74 -9.34
CA ASN A 42 -7.45 -18.69 -8.86
C ASN A 42 -7.16 -18.59 -7.35
N ARG A 43 -7.99 -17.88 -6.56
CA ARG A 43 -7.78 -17.67 -5.13
C ARG A 43 -7.37 -18.92 -4.36
N LYS A 44 -8.01 -20.07 -4.63
CA LYS A 44 -7.73 -21.33 -3.95
C LYS A 44 -6.30 -21.86 -4.13
N THR A 45 -5.55 -21.34 -5.11
CA THR A 45 -4.16 -21.77 -5.35
C THR A 45 -3.17 -21.11 -4.39
N PHE A 46 -3.56 -20.04 -3.69
CA PHE A 46 -2.65 -19.30 -2.84
C PHE A 46 -3.17 -18.99 -1.42
N THR A 47 -4.47 -19.08 -1.16
CA THR A 47 -5.06 -18.86 0.18
C THR A 47 -6.37 -19.60 0.34
N ASP A 48 -6.87 -19.64 1.57
CA ASP A 48 -8.09 -20.34 1.94
C ASP A 48 -9.35 -19.74 1.31
N GLY A 49 -10.35 -20.58 1.19
CA GLY A 49 -11.68 -20.21 0.79
C GLY A 49 -11.88 -20.07 -0.74
N ALA A 50 -13.15 -20.02 -1.14
CA ALA A 50 -13.52 -19.78 -2.52
C ALA A 50 -13.38 -18.29 -2.88
N PRO A 51 -13.14 -17.96 -4.17
CA PRO A 51 -13.18 -16.58 -4.63
C PRO A 51 -14.50 -15.91 -4.26
N ARG A 52 -14.44 -14.74 -3.62
CA ARG A 52 -15.63 -13.98 -3.24
C ARG A 52 -16.04 -13.05 -4.37
N ARG A 53 -17.35 -12.88 -4.51
CA ARG A 53 -17.98 -11.85 -5.35
C ARG A 53 -19.06 -11.21 -4.49
N LEU A 54 -18.88 -9.95 -4.10
CA LEU A 54 -19.71 -9.28 -3.10
C LEU A 54 -20.39 -8.07 -3.70
N THR A 55 -21.69 -7.93 -3.50
CA THR A 55 -22.40 -6.66 -3.74
C THR A 55 -22.01 -5.64 -2.68
N PHE A 56 -22.33 -4.35 -2.93
CA PHE A 56 -22.09 -3.30 -1.93
C PHE A 56 -22.85 -3.57 -0.63
N ALA A 57 -24.09 -4.06 -0.69
CA ALA A 57 -24.86 -4.42 0.50
C ALA A 57 -24.22 -5.56 1.29
N GLN A 58 -23.72 -6.59 0.60
CA GLN A 58 -23.00 -7.70 1.25
C GLN A 58 -21.69 -7.21 1.87
N ALA A 59 -20.91 -6.42 1.15
CA ALA A 59 -19.66 -5.87 1.64
C ALA A 59 -19.89 -4.95 2.86
N ASP A 60 -20.90 -4.08 2.83
CA ASP A 60 -21.24 -3.19 3.95
C ASP A 60 -21.65 -3.96 5.21
N ARG A 61 -22.42 -5.03 5.04
CA ARG A 61 -22.76 -5.95 6.13
C ARG A 61 -21.51 -6.60 6.73
N MET A 62 -20.58 -7.09 5.89
CA MET A 62 -19.34 -7.70 6.35
C MET A 62 -18.41 -6.69 7.05
N VAL A 63 -18.31 -5.47 6.55
CA VAL A 63 -17.58 -4.38 7.21
C VAL A 63 -18.17 -4.09 8.58
N SER A 64 -19.50 -4.05 8.71
CA SER A 64 -20.18 -3.89 10.00
C SER A 64 -19.89 -5.06 10.95
N ALA A 65 -19.87 -6.28 10.44
CA ALA A 65 -19.55 -7.47 11.23
C ALA A 65 -18.13 -7.42 11.83
N VAL A 66 -17.13 -7.07 11.00
CA VAL A 66 -15.74 -6.89 11.46
C VAL A 66 -15.68 -5.78 12.53
N ALA A 67 -16.31 -4.63 12.27
CA ALA A 67 -16.34 -3.51 13.21
C ALA A 67 -16.99 -3.92 14.55
N GLY A 68 -18.13 -4.61 14.48
CA GLY A 68 -18.83 -5.13 15.66
C GLY A 68 -17.96 -6.09 16.48
N ARG A 69 -17.31 -7.07 15.82
CA ARG A 69 -16.40 -8.02 16.49
C ARG A 69 -15.28 -7.30 17.23
N LEU A 70 -14.58 -6.37 16.57
CA LEU A 70 -13.49 -5.60 17.18
C LEU A 70 -13.96 -4.81 18.42
N ARG A 71 -15.15 -4.21 18.35
CA ARG A 71 -15.75 -3.46 19.46
C ARG A 71 -16.16 -4.38 20.62
N HIS A 72 -16.78 -5.52 20.33
CA HIS A 72 -17.19 -6.51 21.34
C HIS A 72 -16.00 -7.17 22.05
N MET A 73 -14.83 -7.22 21.40
CA MET A 73 -13.57 -7.65 22.03
C MET A 73 -13.02 -6.62 23.03
N GLY A 74 -13.68 -5.48 23.22
CA GLY A 74 -13.26 -4.43 24.15
C GLY A 74 -12.06 -3.61 23.69
N LEU A 75 -11.78 -3.57 22.39
CA LEU A 75 -10.75 -2.70 21.86
C LEU A 75 -11.24 -1.23 21.91
N PRO A 76 -10.44 -0.32 22.49
CA PRO A 76 -10.84 1.08 22.60
C PRO A 76 -10.86 1.80 21.26
N THR A 77 -11.54 2.94 21.21
CA THR A 77 -11.40 3.91 20.11
C THR A 77 -9.92 4.29 19.93
N ASP A 78 -9.51 4.50 18.68
CA ASP A 78 -8.12 4.77 18.29
C ASP A 78 -7.13 3.61 18.56
N ALA A 79 -7.62 2.42 18.90
CA ALA A 79 -6.76 1.24 18.94
C ALA A 79 -6.15 0.97 17.56
N ILE A 80 -4.88 0.65 17.52
CA ILE A 80 -4.19 0.33 16.28
C ILE A 80 -4.32 -1.18 16.03
N VAL A 81 -4.82 -1.52 14.83
CA VAL A 81 -5.04 -2.90 14.40
C VAL A 81 -4.14 -3.20 13.21
N GLY A 82 -3.17 -4.09 13.40
CA GLY A 82 -2.33 -4.62 12.32
C GLY A 82 -3.17 -5.44 11.36
N ILE A 83 -2.89 -5.35 10.06
CA ILE A 83 -3.59 -6.12 9.01
C ILE A 83 -2.53 -6.67 8.06
N GLN A 84 -2.39 -8.00 8.00
CA GLN A 84 -1.47 -8.64 7.05
C GLN A 84 -2.22 -9.68 6.23
N LEU A 85 -2.75 -9.24 5.09
CA LEU A 85 -3.58 -10.02 4.19
C LEU A 85 -3.10 -9.84 2.73
N PRO A 86 -3.24 -10.87 1.87
CA PRO A 86 -2.99 -10.71 0.44
C PRO A 86 -4.04 -9.80 -0.21
N ASN A 87 -3.94 -9.60 -1.52
CA ASN A 87 -4.88 -8.77 -2.25
C ASN A 87 -6.21 -9.52 -2.52
N ILE A 88 -7.03 -9.64 -1.49
CA ILE A 88 -8.33 -10.33 -1.45
C ILE A 88 -9.40 -9.44 -0.82
N ALA A 89 -10.65 -9.79 -0.98
CA ALA A 89 -11.79 -9.03 -0.47
C ALA A 89 -11.71 -8.77 1.03
N GLU A 90 -11.26 -9.75 1.83
CA GLU A 90 -11.11 -9.62 3.28
C GLU A 90 -10.14 -8.52 3.69
N ASN A 91 -9.13 -8.22 2.88
CA ASN A 91 -8.20 -7.12 3.17
C ASN A 91 -8.92 -5.76 3.12
N ILE A 92 -9.72 -5.54 2.08
CA ILE A 92 -10.54 -4.33 1.93
C ILE A 92 -11.55 -4.22 3.07
N LEU A 93 -12.24 -5.33 3.36
CA LEU A 93 -13.27 -5.40 4.42
C LEU A 93 -12.67 -5.17 5.81
N ALA A 94 -11.48 -5.71 6.09
CA ALA A 94 -10.77 -5.51 7.36
C ALA A 94 -10.37 -4.04 7.54
N ILE A 95 -9.79 -3.41 6.53
CA ILE A 95 -9.41 -1.99 6.59
C ILE A 95 -10.62 -1.11 6.86
N LEU A 96 -11.70 -1.29 6.10
CA LEU A 96 -12.94 -0.52 6.29
C LEU A 96 -13.62 -0.84 7.64
N GLY A 97 -13.59 -2.11 8.07
CA GLY A 97 -14.14 -2.54 9.36
C GLY A 97 -13.41 -1.92 10.55
N VAL A 98 -12.09 -1.86 10.51
CA VAL A 98 -11.26 -1.18 11.50
C VAL A 98 -11.59 0.32 11.56
N MET A 99 -11.69 0.99 10.41
CA MET A 99 -12.06 2.41 10.33
C MET A 99 -13.49 2.65 10.85
N ARG A 100 -14.46 1.78 10.52
CA ARG A 100 -15.85 1.83 11.01
C ARG A 100 -15.93 1.61 12.52
N ALA A 101 -15.04 0.81 13.08
CA ALA A 101 -14.94 0.61 14.51
C ALA A 101 -14.40 1.84 15.27
N GLY A 102 -13.99 2.89 14.56
CA GLY A 102 -13.31 4.06 15.14
C GLY A 102 -11.87 3.77 15.54
N MET A 103 -11.25 2.79 14.91
CA MET A 103 -9.88 2.34 15.15
C MET A 103 -8.96 2.73 13.98
N ILE A 104 -7.66 2.53 14.14
CA ILE A 104 -6.64 2.91 13.17
C ILE A 104 -6.13 1.64 12.47
N ALA A 105 -6.27 1.57 11.14
CA ALA A 105 -5.74 0.46 10.36
C ALA A 105 -4.22 0.59 10.20
N ALA A 106 -3.48 -0.50 10.49
CA ALA A 106 -2.05 -0.59 10.26
C ALA A 106 -1.74 -1.73 9.28
N PRO A 107 -1.96 -1.52 7.95
CA PRO A 107 -1.71 -2.55 6.97
C PRO A 107 -0.21 -2.81 6.84
N LEU A 108 0.17 -4.09 6.85
CA LEU A 108 1.55 -4.56 6.75
C LEU A 108 1.83 -5.11 5.35
N PRO A 109 3.06 -4.90 4.83
CA PRO A 109 3.50 -5.58 3.62
C PRO A 109 3.47 -7.11 3.76
N LEU A 110 2.96 -7.81 2.74
CA LEU A 110 2.68 -9.25 2.82
C LEU A 110 3.95 -10.11 3.02
N LEU A 111 5.07 -9.69 2.46
CA LEU A 111 6.34 -10.42 2.60
C LEU A 111 7.08 -10.12 3.90
N TRP A 112 6.59 -9.21 4.74
CA TRP A 112 7.18 -9.03 6.04
C TRP A 112 7.02 -10.29 6.89
N ARG A 113 8.08 -10.61 7.62
CA ARG A 113 8.12 -11.75 8.52
C ARG A 113 8.20 -11.26 9.96
N ARG A 114 8.53 -12.17 10.88
CA ARG A 114 8.53 -11.89 12.31
C ARG A 114 9.33 -10.65 12.67
N ALA A 115 10.56 -10.52 12.21
CA ALA A 115 11.43 -9.40 12.57
C ALA A 115 10.83 -8.04 12.15
N ASP A 116 10.40 -7.92 10.89
CA ASP A 116 9.82 -6.68 10.35
C ASP A 116 8.51 -6.32 11.05
N ALA A 117 7.62 -7.33 11.22
CA ALA A 117 6.31 -7.12 11.81
C ALA A 117 6.40 -6.76 13.32
N VAL A 118 7.31 -7.39 14.06
CA VAL A 118 7.56 -7.08 15.48
C VAL A 118 8.07 -5.65 15.63
N ALA A 119 9.06 -5.25 14.82
CA ALA A 119 9.60 -3.89 14.85
C ALA A 119 8.50 -2.84 14.58
N ALA A 120 7.68 -3.05 13.56
CA ALA A 120 6.61 -2.14 13.19
C ALA A 120 5.49 -2.06 14.25
N LEU A 121 4.96 -3.21 14.67
CA LEU A 121 3.78 -3.26 15.55
C LEU A 121 4.10 -2.90 17.00
N THR A 122 5.31 -3.20 17.49
CA THR A 122 5.79 -2.74 18.81
C THR A 122 5.82 -1.21 18.83
N ARG A 123 6.37 -0.62 17.78
CA ARG A 123 6.56 0.83 17.69
C ARG A 123 5.26 1.62 17.74
N VAL A 124 4.20 1.09 17.14
CA VAL A 124 2.89 1.74 17.14
C VAL A 124 1.99 1.27 18.29
N GLY A 125 2.41 0.30 19.07
CA GLY A 125 1.62 -0.24 20.19
C GLY A 125 0.33 -0.92 19.75
N ALA A 126 0.37 -1.68 18.64
CA ALA A 126 -0.79 -2.37 18.08
C ALA A 126 -1.51 -3.24 19.12
N LYS A 127 -2.85 -3.27 19.09
CA LYS A 127 -3.69 -3.98 20.06
C LYS A 127 -4.26 -5.28 19.50
N ALA A 128 -4.34 -5.41 18.19
CA ALA A 128 -4.77 -6.62 17.50
C ALA A 128 -4.03 -6.78 16.17
N LEU A 129 -4.02 -8.00 15.65
CA LEU A 129 -3.47 -8.34 14.33
C LEU A 129 -4.48 -9.21 13.57
N ILE A 130 -4.90 -8.76 12.40
CA ILE A 130 -5.79 -9.49 11.48
C ILE A 130 -4.97 -10.12 10.37
N THR A 131 -5.19 -11.41 10.12
CA THR A 131 -4.46 -12.18 9.10
C THR A 131 -5.34 -13.26 8.46
N CYS A 132 -4.75 -14.18 7.68
CA CYS A 132 -5.42 -15.37 7.14
C CYS A 132 -4.65 -16.64 7.49
N GLY A 133 -5.23 -17.81 7.26
CA GLY A 133 -4.62 -19.09 7.58
C GLY A 133 -3.28 -19.26 6.88
N HIS A 134 -3.27 -19.21 5.55
CA HIS A 134 -2.03 -19.30 4.79
C HIS A 134 -2.02 -18.39 3.55
N VAL A 135 -0.82 -18.09 3.05
CA VAL A 135 -0.57 -17.49 1.74
C VAL A 135 0.60 -18.24 1.09
N GLY A 136 0.33 -18.94 0.01
CA GLY A 136 1.27 -19.89 -0.58
C GLY A 136 1.66 -20.95 0.46
N SER A 137 2.94 -21.15 0.69
CA SER A 137 3.46 -22.11 1.67
C SER A 137 3.55 -21.55 3.10
N VAL A 138 3.24 -20.28 3.32
CA VAL A 138 3.41 -19.62 4.63
C VAL A 138 2.13 -19.66 5.43
N ASN A 139 2.19 -20.25 6.63
CA ASN A 139 1.10 -20.14 7.61
C ASN A 139 1.16 -18.77 8.31
N HIS A 140 0.28 -17.87 7.88
CA HIS A 140 0.24 -16.50 8.36
C HIS A 140 -0.36 -16.39 9.77
N CYS A 141 -1.26 -17.29 10.17
CA CYS A 141 -1.78 -17.32 11.54
C CYS A 141 -0.68 -17.71 12.55
N GLN A 142 0.14 -18.73 12.23
CA GLN A 142 1.28 -19.06 13.08
C GLN A 142 2.31 -17.94 13.14
N LEU A 143 2.57 -17.26 12.00
CA LEU A 143 3.42 -16.08 11.98
C LEU A 143 2.87 -14.98 12.88
N ALA A 144 1.59 -14.67 12.80
CA ALA A 144 0.92 -13.66 13.62
C ALA A 144 0.96 -13.99 15.11
N MET A 145 0.78 -15.26 15.48
CA MET A 145 0.90 -15.71 16.87
C MET A 145 2.33 -15.52 17.42
N ARG A 146 3.35 -15.83 16.61
CA ARG A 146 4.76 -15.57 16.98
C ARG A 146 5.06 -14.08 17.14
N VAL A 147 4.50 -13.25 16.25
CA VAL A 147 4.61 -11.79 16.36
C VAL A 147 3.93 -11.29 17.63
N ALA A 148 2.72 -11.79 17.94
CA ALA A 148 1.99 -11.40 19.14
C ALA A 148 2.71 -11.81 20.44
N ALA A 149 3.46 -12.92 20.43
CA ALA A 149 4.28 -13.32 21.56
C ALA A 149 5.41 -12.34 21.88
N ASP A 150 5.93 -11.64 20.87
CA ASP A 150 6.99 -10.62 21.05
C ASP A 150 6.43 -9.20 21.24
N VAL A 151 5.23 -8.93 20.74
CA VAL A 151 4.58 -7.61 20.82
C VAL A 151 3.55 -7.60 21.93
N PHE A 152 3.96 -7.36 23.16
CA PHE A 152 3.12 -7.45 24.36
C PHE A 152 1.87 -6.57 24.37
N SER A 153 1.78 -5.58 23.48
CA SER A 153 0.59 -4.74 23.34
C SER A 153 -0.53 -5.43 22.57
N ILE A 154 -0.25 -6.46 21.77
CA ILE A 154 -1.24 -7.25 21.03
C ILE A 154 -1.99 -8.16 21.99
N ARG A 155 -3.32 -7.99 22.05
CA ARG A 155 -4.22 -8.79 22.88
C ARG A 155 -4.94 -9.86 22.08
N TYR A 156 -5.12 -9.65 20.79
CA TYR A 156 -5.90 -10.52 19.93
C TYR A 156 -5.21 -10.73 18.59
N VAL A 157 -5.16 -11.98 18.15
CA VAL A 157 -4.88 -12.35 16.76
C VAL A 157 -6.20 -12.83 16.17
N CYS A 158 -6.63 -12.23 15.07
CA CYS A 158 -7.85 -12.58 14.37
C CYS A 158 -7.49 -13.15 12.99
N GLY A 159 -8.24 -14.15 12.53
CA GLY A 159 -7.90 -14.83 11.28
C GLY A 159 -9.10 -15.16 10.41
N PHE A 160 -8.85 -15.15 9.10
CA PHE A 160 -9.72 -15.75 8.09
C PHE A 160 -9.14 -17.10 7.66
N GLY A 161 -9.98 -18.13 7.59
CA GLY A 161 -9.59 -19.50 7.21
C GLY A 161 -10.38 -20.56 7.98
N ALA A 162 -10.43 -21.78 7.45
CA ALA A 162 -11.20 -22.87 8.05
C ALA A 162 -10.48 -23.52 9.24
N ASP A 163 -9.15 -23.71 9.11
CA ASP A 163 -8.33 -24.45 10.09
C ASP A 163 -7.39 -23.48 10.84
N LEU A 164 -7.98 -22.60 11.63
CA LEU A 164 -7.22 -21.62 12.42
C LEU A 164 -6.63 -22.27 13.67
N PRO A 165 -5.38 -21.93 14.05
CA PRO A 165 -4.78 -22.40 15.30
C PRO A 165 -5.57 -21.93 16.55
N ASP A 166 -5.47 -22.71 17.64
CA ASP A 166 -6.01 -22.31 18.94
C ASP A 166 -5.47 -20.94 19.34
N GLY A 167 -6.35 -20.10 19.90
CA GLY A 167 -6.03 -18.73 20.31
C GLY A 167 -6.19 -17.68 19.21
N VAL A 168 -6.45 -18.06 17.97
CA VAL A 168 -6.83 -17.14 16.89
C VAL A 168 -8.36 -16.97 16.88
N VAL A 169 -8.82 -15.73 16.92
CA VAL A 169 -10.25 -15.41 16.85
C VAL A 169 -10.72 -15.52 15.39
N PRO A 170 -11.67 -16.41 15.07
CA PRO A 170 -12.17 -16.55 13.70
C PRO A 170 -12.99 -15.35 13.28
N LEU A 171 -12.88 -14.99 11.99
CA LEU A 171 -13.65 -13.92 11.36
C LEU A 171 -14.57 -14.41 10.24
N ASP A 172 -14.42 -15.63 9.72
CA ASP A 172 -15.26 -16.16 8.65
C ASP A 172 -16.71 -16.41 9.07
N ASP A 173 -16.93 -16.74 10.35
CA ASP A 173 -18.26 -16.91 10.95
C ASP A 173 -19.14 -15.65 10.82
N LEU A 174 -18.51 -14.47 10.84
CA LEU A 174 -19.19 -13.19 10.68
C LEU A 174 -19.83 -13.02 9.29
N PHE A 175 -19.32 -13.72 8.28
CA PHE A 175 -19.78 -13.57 6.90
C PHE A 175 -20.94 -14.52 6.56
N THR A 176 -21.17 -15.51 7.40
CA THR A 176 -22.26 -16.49 7.27
C THR A 176 -23.43 -16.25 8.21
N ALA A 177 -23.24 -15.37 9.21
CA ALA A 177 -24.28 -15.06 10.18
C ALA A 177 -25.52 -14.41 9.53
N GLU A 178 -26.70 -14.97 9.77
CA GLU A 178 -27.97 -14.40 9.28
C GLU A 178 -28.29 -13.04 9.92
N LYS A 179 -27.94 -12.88 11.19
CA LYS A 179 -28.10 -11.63 11.95
C LYS A 179 -26.76 -11.20 12.50
N LEU A 180 -26.43 -9.94 12.30
CA LEU A 180 -25.28 -9.29 12.90
C LEU A 180 -25.72 -8.52 14.13
N ASP A 181 -24.91 -8.60 15.17
CA ASP A 181 -25.07 -7.70 16.30
C ASP A 181 -24.87 -6.25 15.86
N PRO A 182 -25.67 -5.30 16.38
CA PRO A 182 -25.46 -3.89 16.09
C PRO A 182 -24.04 -3.47 16.46
N VAL A 183 -23.38 -2.69 15.60
CA VAL A 183 -22.10 -2.09 15.97
C VAL A 183 -22.33 -1.17 17.15
N PRO A 184 -21.70 -1.37 18.32
CA PRO A 184 -21.87 -0.49 19.46
C PRO A 184 -21.53 0.96 19.08
N ALA A 185 -22.33 1.91 19.60
CA ALA A 185 -22.03 3.33 19.38
C ALA A 185 -20.64 3.69 19.91
N LEU A 186 -19.99 4.68 19.30
CA LEU A 186 -18.76 5.22 19.84
C LEU A 186 -19.05 5.82 21.23
N GLU A 187 -18.25 5.45 22.24
CA GLU A 187 -18.41 5.90 23.62
C GLU A 187 -18.35 7.42 23.79
N ARG A 188 -17.71 8.11 22.86
CA ARG A 188 -17.61 9.56 22.79
C ARG A 188 -17.82 10.02 21.37
N GLU A 189 -18.73 10.97 21.19
CA GLU A 189 -18.74 11.78 19.97
C GLU A 189 -17.45 12.59 19.92
N ARG A 190 -16.71 12.45 18.83
CA ARG A 190 -15.51 13.24 18.61
C ARG A 190 -15.92 14.70 18.39
N ALA A 191 -15.50 15.59 19.29
CA ALA A 191 -15.81 17.02 19.18
C ALA A 191 -15.15 17.68 17.95
N SER A 192 -14.05 17.11 17.44
CA SER A 192 -13.30 17.58 16.28
C SER A 192 -13.86 17.02 14.95
N ASN A 193 -13.30 17.46 13.82
CA ASN A 193 -13.67 16.97 12.50
C ASN A 193 -13.32 15.47 12.35
N PRO A 194 -14.31 14.55 12.16
CA PRO A 194 -14.05 13.11 12.05
C PRO A 194 -13.05 12.75 10.93
N ALA A 195 -13.03 13.51 9.84
CA ALA A 195 -12.13 13.26 8.73
C ALA A 195 -10.67 13.68 9.03
N ALA A 196 -10.44 14.49 10.05
CA ALA A 196 -9.09 14.85 10.51
C ALA A 196 -8.48 13.81 11.47
N HIS A 197 -9.27 12.83 11.98
CA HIS A 197 -8.73 11.76 12.82
C HIS A 197 -7.87 10.79 12.01
N LEU A 198 -6.91 10.14 12.70
CA LEU A 198 -6.07 9.13 12.09
C LEU A 198 -6.91 7.95 11.59
N ALA A 199 -6.72 7.58 10.35
CA ALA A 199 -7.41 6.48 9.69
C ALA A 199 -6.50 5.28 9.48
N ALA A 200 -5.22 5.54 9.13
CA ALA A 200 -4.25 4.48 8.89
C ALA A 200 -2.83 4.89 9.30
N ILE A 201 -2.03 3.89 9.63
CA ILE A 201 -0.58 3.99 9.80
C ILE A 201 0.04 3.02 8.80
N THR A 202 0.82 3.54 7.87
CA THR A 202 1.64 2.76 6.95
C THR A 202 3.10 2.82 7.39
N PHE A 203 3.97 2.01 6.81
CA PHE A 203 5.34 1.88 7.31
C PHE A 203 6.34 2.11 6.19
N ASP A 204 7.13 3.18 6.32
CA ASP A 204 8.32 3.39 5.50
C ASP A 204 9.53 2.67 6.11
N VAL A 205 10.60 2.58 5.36
CA VAL A 205 11.88 2.06 5.81
C VAL A 205 12.95 3.07 5.44
N GLY A 206 13.58 3.66 6.45
CA GLY A 206 14.74 4.52 6.33
C GLY A 206 16.04 3.80 6.76
N GLU A 207 17.17 4.49 6.72
CA GLU A 207 18.47 3.94 7.13
C GLU A 207 18.48 3.43 8.57
N ALA A 208 17.74 4.07 9.46
CA ALA A 208 17.64 3.69 10.87
C ALA A 208 16.53 2.66 11.17
N GLY A 209 15.89 2.09 10.14
CA GLY A 209 14.85 1.07 10.28
C GLY A 209 13.44 1.54 9.93
N VAL A 210 12.43 0.88 10.51
CA VAL A 210 11.00 1.07 10.18
C VAL A 210 10.49 2.40 10.74
N ILE A 211 9.80 3.17 9.90
CA ILE A 211 9.22 4.49 10.21
C ILE A 211 7.69 4.40 10.08
N PRO A 212 6.92 4.50 11.16
CA PRO A 212 5.46 4.61 11.08
C PRO A 212 5.04 5.96 10.49
N VAL A 213 4.13 5.93 9.54
CA VAL A 213 3.61 7.12 8.85
C VAL A 213 2.10 7.16 9.03
N ALA A 214 1.65 7.96 9.98
CA ALA A 214 0.23 8.10 10.31
C ALA A 214 -0.45 9.13 9.42
N ARG A 215 -1.68 8.82 8.99
CA ARG A 215 -2.51 9.70 8.15
C ARG A 215 -3.96 9.74 8.58
N SER A 216 -4.51 10.94 8.53
CA SER A 216 -5.95 11.16 8.68
C SER A 216 -6.71 10.71 7.41
N HIS A 217 -8.04 10.60 7.53
CA HIS A 217 -8.89 10.36 6.37
C HIS A 217 -8.70 11.42 5.29
N LEU A 218 -8.55 12.71 5.66
CA LEU A 218 -8.32 13.80 4.71
C LEU A 218 -7.02 13.63 3.92
N GLN A 219 -5.93 13.27 4.60
CA GLN A 219 -4.63 13.07 3.94
C GLN A 219 -4.66 11.88 2.98
N LEU A 220 -5.29 10.78 3.37
CA LEU A 220 -5.49 9.63 2.48
C LEU A 220 -6.34 10.03 1.27
N LEU A 221 -7.48 10.69 1.49
CA LEU A 221 -8.36 11.15 0.42
C LEU A 221 -7.66 12.08 -0.56
N ALA A 222 -6.81 12.99 -0.08
CA ALA A 222 -6.04 13.89 -0.94
C ALA A 222 -5.11 13.11 -1.90
N GLY A 223 -4.43 12.07 -1.41
CA GLY A 223 -3.59 11.19 -2.23
C GLY A 223 -4.39 10.43 -3.29
N GLY A 224 -5.49 9.79 -2.88
CA GLY A 224 -6.35 9.05 -3.80
C GLY A 224 -7.07 9.93 -4.81
N LEU A 225 -7.46 11.13 -4.42
CA LEU A 225 -8.09 12.12 -5.30
C LEU A 225 -7.14 12.54 -6.43
N GLY A 226 -5.86 12.76 -6.14
CA GLY A 226 -4.86 13.06 -7.16
C GLY A 226 -4.78 11.98 -8.23
N VAL A 227 -4.78 10.71 -7.83
CA VAL A 227 -4.77 9.57 -8.75
C VAL A 227 -6.07 9.48 -9.55
N LEU A 228 -7.22 9.60 -8.89
CA LEU A 228 -8.53 9.54 -9.54
C LEU A 228 -8.67 10.62 -10.63
N LEU A 229 -8.32 11.86 -10.31
CA LEU A 229 -8.47 13.00 -11.22
C LEU A 229 -7.54 12.87 -12.44
N GLU A 230 -6.28 12.43 -12.25
CA GLU A 230 -5.36 12.19 -13.37
C GLU A 230 -5.80 11.00 -14.24
N SER A 231 -6.37 9.95 -13.63
CA SER A 231 -6.87 8.80 -14.37
C SER A 231 -8.11 9.12 -15.21
N ARG A 232 -8.88 10.14 -14.81
CA ARG A 232 -10.18 10.49 -15.40
C ARG A 232 -11.15 9.31 -15.40
N LEU A 233 -11.10 8.50 -14.36
CA LEU A 233 -12.04 7.41 -14.19
C LEU A 233 -13.47 7.96 -14.16
N VAL A 234 -14.32 7.33 -14.95
CA VAL A 234 -15.74 7.64 -14.95
C VAL A 234 -16.40 7.07 -13.69
N GLN A 235 -17.55 7.61 -13.36
CA GLN A 235 -18.40 7.05 -12.31
C GLN A 235 -18.70 5.57 -12.63
N ASP A 236 -18.74 4.75 -11.60
CA ASP A 236 -19.06 3.32 -11.68
C ASP A 236 -18.05 2.46 -12.49
N ALA A 237 -16.83 2.99 -12.71
CA ALA A 237 -15.79 2.29 -13.47
C ALA A 237 -15.38 0.98 -12.82
N THR A 238 -15.16 -0.06 -13.63
CA THR A 238 -14.50 -1.29 -13.19
C THR A 238 -13.01 -1.04 -13.06
N MET A 239 -12.45 -1.36 -11.90
CA MET A 239 -11.02 -1.33 -11.63
C MET A 239 -10.50 -2.75 -11.39
N LEU A 240 -9.34 -3.08 -11.97
CA LEU A 240 -8.61 -4.32 -11.68
C LEU A 240 -7.26 -3.94 -11.06
N SER A 241 -6.99 -4.43 -9.86
CA SER A 241 -5.76 -4.08 -9.15
C SER A 241 -4.91 -5.29 -8.78
N THR A 242 -3.61 -5.22 -9.13
CA THR A 242 -2.59 -6.15 -8.63
C THR A 242 -1.92 -5.64 -7.35
N LEU A 243 -2.31 -4.47 -6.86
CA LEU A 243 -1.69 -3.80 -5.72
C LEU A 243 -2.60 -3.86 -4.49
N ALA A 244 -2.16 -4.60 -3.46
CA ALA A 244 -2.86 -4.63 -2.18
C ALA A 244 -2.75 -3.29 -1.44
N PRO A 245 -3.76 -2.89 -0.63
CA PRO A 245 -3.72 -1.66 0.16
C PRO A 245 -2.82 -1.77 1.41
N GLY A 246 -1.68 -2.45 1.28
CA GLY A 246 -0.67 -2.64 2.33
C GLY A 246 0.34 -1.48 2.47
N SER A 247 0.12 -0.35 1.80
CA SER A 247 0.96 0.85 1.81
C SER A 247 0.14 2.07 1.43
N PHE A 248 0.67 3.28 1.64
CA PHE A 248 0.01 4.51 1.20
C PHE A 248 -0.31 4.48 -0.30
N ALA A 249 0.66 4.07 -1.12
CA ALA A 249 0.44 3.91 -2.55
C ALA A 249 -0.68 2.89 -2.87
N GLY A 250 -0.72 1.76 -2.17
CA GLY A 250 -1.79 0.76 -2.32
C GLY A 250 -3.17 1.32 -1.99
N ILE A 251 -3.28 2.10 -0.92
CA ILE A 251 -4.51 2.79 -0.54
C ILE A 251 -4.90 3.81 -1.62
N CYS A 252 -3.96 4.65 -2.09
CA CYS A 252 -4.22 5.71 -3.08
C CYS A 252 -4.54 5.19 -4.48
N LEU A 253 -4.01 4.03 -4.89
CA LEU A 253 -4.21 3.50 -6.24
C LEU A 253 -5.32 2.45 -6.32
N THR A 254 -5.65 1.77 -5.21
CA THR A 254 -6.63 0.68 -5.20
C THR A 254 -7.90 1.08 -4.45
N LEU A 255 -7.78 1.35 -3.15
CA LEU A 255 -8.95 1.57 -2.28
C LEU A 255 -9.70 2.86 -2.62
N LEU A 256 -8.98 3.98 -2.69
CA LEU A 256 -9.62 5.30 -2.79
C LEU A 256 -10.21 5.59 -4.18
N PRO A 257 -9.54 5.31 -5.32
CA PRO A 257 -10.16 5.52 -6.62
C PRO A 257 -11.41 4.65 -6.83
N TRP A 258 -11.41 3.41 -6.31
CA TRP A 258 -12.59 2.56 -6.30
C TRP A 258 -13.75 3.19 -5.51
N LEU A 259 -13.52 3.61 -4.27
CA LEU A 259 -14.55 4.23 -3.43
C LEU A 259 -15.08 5.54 -4.03
N LEU A 260 -14.19 6.37 -4.54
CA LEU A 260 -14.54 7.67 -5.10
C LEU A 260 -15.27 7.55 -6.45
N SER A 261 -14.96 6.53 -7.26
CA SER A 261 -15.72 6.24 -8.49
C SER A 261 -17.04 5.52 -8.20
N GLY A 262 -17.12 4.77 -7.10
CA GLY A 262 -18.29 3.95 -6.75
C GLY A 262 -18.51 2.76 -7.67
N GLY A 263 -17.48 2.31 -8.39
CA GLY A 263 -17.51 1.20 -9.32
C GLY A 263 -17.21 -0.15 -8.67
N LYS A 264 -16.83 -1.15 -9.48
CA LYS A 264 -16.40 -2.46 -8.97
C LYS A 264 -14.88 -2.56 -8.89
N LEU A 265 -14.37 -3.25 -7.87
CA LEU A 265 -12.96 -3.54 -7.70
C LEU A 265 -12.72 -5.05 -7.87
N LEU A 266 -11.95 -5.39 -8.88
CA LEU A 266 -11.43 -6.74 -9.11
C LEU A 266 -10.03 -6.81 -8.49
N LEU A 267 -9.80 -7.81 -7.65
CA LEU A 267 -8.54 -8.02 -6.96
C LEU A 267 -7.75 -9.12 -7.65
N HIS A 268 -6.45 -8.93 -7.83
CA HIS A 268 -5.59 -9.91 -8.50
C HIS A 268 -4.39 -10.25 -7.61
N HIS A 269 -4.20 -11.53 -7.32
CA HIS A 269 -3.08 -12.09 -6.58
C HIS A 269 -3.06 -13.63 -6.74
N PRO A 270 -1.88 -14.27 -6.79
CA PRO A 270 -0.58 -13.69 -7.17
C PRO A 270 -0.57 -13.20 -8.62
N PHE A 271 0.49 -12.53 -9.05
CA PHE A 271 0.55 -12.05 -10.44
C PHE A 271 0.64 -13.23 -11.41
N ASP A 272 -0.41 -13.38 -12.22
CA ASP A 272 -0.58 -14.41 -13.23
C ASP A 272 -1.16 -13.76 -14.49
N PRO A 273 -0.36 -13.55 -15.57
CA PRO A 273 -0.82 -12.83 -16.75
C PRO A 273 -2.07 -13.42 -17.43
N PRO A 274 -2.19 -14.75 -17.67
CA PRO A 274 -3.41 -15.36 -18.19
C PRO A 274 -4.65 -15.06 -17.36
N VAL A 275 -4.58 -15.22 -16.03
CA VAL A 275 -5.67 -14.94 -15.11
C VAL A 275 -6.01 -13.45 -15.10
N LEU A 276 -5.00 -12.58 -15.07
CA LEU A 276 -5.16 -11.13 -15.12
C LEU A 276 -5.93 -10.70 -16.37
N VAL A 277 -5.50 -11.18 -17.54
CA VAL A 277 -6.15 -10.92 -18.83
C VAL A 277 -7.58 -11.43 -18.85
N GLY A 278 -7.82 -12.63 -18.32
CA GLY A 278 -9.15 -13.19 -18.18
C GLY A 278 -10.09 -12.34 -17.33
N GLN A 279 -9.58 -11.76 -16.23
CA GLN A 279 -10.40 -10.90 -15.36
C GLN A 279 -10.87 -9.61 -16.04
N TRP A 280 -10.05 -8.94 -16.83
CA TRP A 280 -10.50 -7.69 -17.48
C TRP A 280 -11.33 -7.89 -18.75
N ARG A 281 -11.23 -9.07 -19.39
CA ARG A 281 -12.02 -9.41 -20.58
C ARG A 281 -13.40 -10.00 -20.26
N GLY A 282 -13.64 -10.33 -18.98
CA GLY A 282 -14.75 -11.20 -18.58
C GLY A 282 -16.14 -10.58 -18.70
N ASP A 283 -16.42 -9.46 -18.09
CA ASP A 283 -17.81 -8.99 -17.93
C ASP A 283 -18.10 -7.58 -18.45
N ASP A 284 -17.16 -6.66 -18.35
CA ASP A 284 -17.31 -5.26 -18.76
C ASP A 284 -15.94 -4.69 -19.13
N ARG A 285 -15.95 -3.71 -19.99
CA ARG A 285 -14.72 -2.99 -20.31
C ARG A 285 -14.08 -2.46 -19.02
N CYS A 286 -12.89 -2.96 -18.69
CA CYS A 286 -12.12 -2.47 -17.55
C CYS A 286 -11.81 -0.98 -17.72
N GLY A 287 -12.25 -0.16 -16.76
CA GLY A 287 -11.99 1.28 -16.76
C GLY A 287 -10.54 1.59 -16.39
N ALA A 288 -9.99 0.87 -15.39
CA ALA A 288 -8.60 1.02 -14.98
C ALA A 288 -7.95 -0.30 -14.57
N LEU A 289 -6.70 -0.48 -14.98
CA LEU A 289 -5.79 -1.54 -14.51
C LEU A 289 -4.70 -0.91 -13.65
N VAL A 290 -4.53 -1.37 -12.41
CA VAL A 290 -3.42 -1.00 -11.53
C VAL A 290 -2.37 -2.09 -11.59
N VAL A 291 -1.21 -1.78 -12.17
CA VAL A 291 -0.09 -2.72 -12.33
C VAL A 291 1.24 -1.96 -12.31
N PRO A 292 2.33 -2.51 -11.71
CA PRO A 292 3.62 -1.83 -11.69
C PRO A 292 4.07 -1.34 -13.07
N GLY A 293 4.64 -0.13 -13.15
CA GLY A 293 5.04 0.48 -14.41
C GLY A 293 5.85 -0.45 -15.33
N PRO A 294 6.93 -1.08 -14.87
CA PRO A 294 7.69 -2.02 -15.70
C PRO A 294 6.86 -3.20 -16.22
N VAL A 295 5.91 -3.69 -15.41
CA VAL A 295 5.00 -4.78 -15.83
C VAL A 295 4.01 -4.29 -16.88
N ALA A 296 3.50 -3.05 -16.78
CA ALA A 296 2.63 -2.46 -17.80
C ALA A 296 3.30 -2.46 -19.19
N PHE A 297 4.58 -2.10 -19.25
CA PHE A 297 5.34 -2.12 -20.51
C PHE A 297 5.52 -3.55 -21.05
N ARG A 298 5.78 -4.54 -20.18
CA ARG A 298 5.87 -5.94 -20.62
C ARG A 298 4.54 -6.47 -21.17
N LEU A 299 3.43 -6.10 -20.56
CA LEU A 299 2.09 -6.44 -21.07
C LEU A 299 1.82 -5.77 -22.43
N ALA A 300 2.25 -4.52 -22.62
CA ALA A 300 2.15 -3.82 -23.89
C ALA A 300 3.02 -4.47 -24.98
N GLU A 301 4.28 -4.80 -24.67
CA GLU A 301 5.20 -5.52 -25.57
C GLU A 301 4.62 -6.88 -25.99
N ALA A 302 3.91 -7.57 -25.10
CA ALA A 302 3.22 -8.81 -25.38
C ALA A 302 1.89 -8.63 -26.16
N GLY A 303 1.54 -7.40 -26.56
CA GLY A 303 0.33 -7.10 -27.33
C GLY A 303 -0.99 -7.29 -26.57
N VAL A 304 -0.92 -7.34 -25.24
CA VAL A 304 -2.06 -7.71 -24.39
C VAL A 304 -3.15 -6.63 -24.42
N PHE A 305 -2.81 -5.37 -24.63
CA PHE A 305 -3.74 -4.25 -24.68
C PHE A 305 -4.41 -4.03 -26.04
N SER A 306 -3.93 -4.68 -27.09
CA SER A 306 -4.51 -4.53 -28.42
C SER A 306 -5.97 -4.98 -28.47
N ARG A 307 -6.88 -4.14 -29.00
CA ARG A 307 -8.32 -4.32 -29.24
C ARG A 307 -9.24 -4.33 -28.01
N THR A 308 -8.82 -4.80 -26.82
CA THR A 308 -9.70 -4.98 -25.65
C THR A 308 -9.01 -4.59 -24.33
N GLY A 309 -8.04 -3.68 -24.40
CA GLY A 309 -7.33 -3.19 -23.22
C GLY A 309 -8.21 -2.36 -22.28
N PRO A 310 -7.76 -2.12 -21.03
CA PRO A 310 -8.40 -1.19 -20.12
C PRO A 310 -8.34 0.23 -20.70
N ALA A 311 -9.29 1.09 -20.31
CA ALA A 311 -9.27 2.48 -20.77
C ALA A 311 -8.04 3.23 -20.21
N CYS A 312 -7.59 2.88 -19.02
CA CYS A 312 -6.46 3.48 -18.34
C CYS A 312 -5.60 2.43 -17.62
N VAL A 313 -4.28 2.61 -17.65
CA VAL A 313 -3.34 1.88 -16.78
C VAL A 313 -2.78 2.86 -15.76
N LEU A 314 -2.98 2.57 -14.48
CA LEU A 314 -2.33 3.24 -13.36
C LEU A 314 -1.03 2.50 -13.06
N ALA A 315 0.09 3.12 -13.34
CA ALA A 315 1.42 2.53 -13.32
C ALA A 315 2.25 3.06 -12.12
N PRO A 316 2.22 2.42 -10.95
CA PRO A 316 3.08 2.77 -9.83
C PRO A 316 4.56 2.53 -10.15
N TRP A 317 5.38 3.56 -9.87
CA TRP A 317 6.83 3.54 -9.94
C TRP A 317 7.40 3.70 -8.54
N ARG A 318 7.75 2.57 -7.92
CA ARG A 318 8.38 2.56 -6.59
C ARG A 318 9.86 2.91 -6.63
N SER A 319 10.45 2.92 -7.82
CA SER A 319 11.76 3.48 -8.16
C SER A 319 11.54 4.62 -9.18
N PRO A 320 11.05 5.79 -8.73
CA PRO A 320 10.63 6.87 -9.62
C PRO A 320 11.78 7.48 -10.42
N GLU A 321 13.03 7.30 -10.02
CA GLU A 321 14.24 7.68 -10.76
C GLU A 321 14.35 6.95 -12.11
N ARG A 322 13.70 5.80 -12.27
CA ARG A 322 13.69 5.01 -13.51
C ARG A 322 12.64 5.48 -14.51
N LEU A 323 11.67 6.26 -14.05
CA LEU A 323 10.56 6.71 -14.90
C LEU A 323 11.05 7.51 -16.11
N GLY A 324 12.03 8.42 -15.91
CA GLY A 324 12.57 9.26 -16.97
C GLY A 324 13.23 8.47 -18.11
N ALA A 325 13.74 7.27 -17.84
CA ALA A 325 14.34 6.38 -18.82
C ALA A 325 13.36 5.33 -19.38
N SER A 326 12.08 5.37 -19.00
CA SER A 326 11.08 4.43 -19.51
C SER A 326 10.80 4.65 -21.00
N ALA A 327 10.44 3.58 -21.70
CA ALA A 327 10.06 3.64 -23.11
C ALA A 327 8.83 4.53 -23.33
N ASP A 328 8.64 4.98 -24.58
CA ASP A 328 7.43 5.69 -24.97
C ASP A 328 6.23 4.74 -24.94
N TRP A 329 5.11 5.18 -24.40
CA TRP A 329 3.86 4.43 -24.40
C TRP A 329 3.19 4.53 -25.78
N ARG A 330 2.95 3.39 -26.43
CA ARG A 330 2.48 3.34 -27.82
C ARG A 330 1.04 2.85 -27.98
N GLU A 331 0.41 2.45 -26.88
CA GLU A 331 -0.99 1.98 -26.91
C GLU A 331 -1.94 3.17 -27.14
N ARG A 332 -2.71 3.10 -28.23
CA ARG A 332 -3.58 4.23 -28.64
C ARG A 332 -4.89 4.30 -27.85
N ASP A 333 -5.44 3.13 -27.51
CA ASP A 333 -6.76 3.00 -26.87
C ASP A 333 -6.67 2.87 -25.35
N THR A 334 -5.46 2.78 -24.81
CA THR A 334 -5.17 2.64 -23.38
C THR A 334 -4.25 3.76 -22.93
N VAL A 335 -4.74 4.60 -22.03
CA VAL A 335 -3.96 5.70 -21.46
C VAL A 335 -3.07 5.21 -20.35
N LEU A 336 -1.83 5.68 -20.28
CA LEU A 336 -0.93 5.44 -19.16
C LEU A 336 -0.88 6.64 -18.21
N VAL A 337 -1.11 6.39 -16.94
CA VAL A 337 -0.89 7.34 -15.84
C VAL A 337 0.27 6.82 -15.00
N ASP A 338 1.41 7.47 -15.11
CA ASP A 338 2.55 7.18 -14.24
C ASP A 338 2.28 7.72 -12.84
N VAL A 339 2.58 6.92 -11.82
CA VAL A 339 2.46 7.34 -10.43
C VAL A 339 3.81 7.17 -9.76
N SER A 340 4.53 8.28 -9.60
CA SER A 340 5.79 8.32 -8.84
C SER A 340 5.50 8.15 -7.36
N ILE A 341 6.17 7.19 -6.70
CA ILE A 341 5.98 6.86 -5.28
C ILE A 341 7.24 7.25 -4.52
N PHE A 342 7.08 8.12 -3.54
CA PHE A 342 8.16 8.61 -2.67
C PHE A 342 8.05 7.94 -1.29
N GLY A 343 8.39 6.66 -1.23
CA GLY A 343 8.19 5.86 -0.01
C GLY A 343 6.74 5.89 0.48
N GLU A 344 6.58 6.09 1.76
CA GLU A 344 5.26 6.33 2.37
C GLU A 344 4.95 7.84 2.52
N ILE A 345 5.77 8.75 1.95
CA ILE A 345 5.60 10.20 2.11
C ILE A 345 4.53 10.75 1.17
N GLY A 346 4.54 10.33 -0.10
CA GLY A 346 3.60 10.86 -1.06
C GLY A 346 3.59 10.14 -2.40
N VAL A 347 2.57 10.43 -3.20
CA VAL A 347 2.42 9.93 -4.58
C VAL A 347 2.13 11.08 -5.54
N VAL A 348 2.75 11.06 -6.72
CA VAL A 348 2.52 12.06 -7.76
C VAL A 348 2.08 11.36 -9.03
N ALA A 349 0.81 11.49 -9.37
CA ALA A 349 0.24 10.94 -10.59
C ALA A 349 0.41 11.93 -11.76
N ALA A 350 0.70 11.40 -12.94
CA ALA A 350 0.86 12.16 -14.15
C ALA A 350 0.44 11.36 -15.38
N ARG A 351 -0.56 11.83 -16.10
CA ARG A 351 -1.01 11.24 -17.36
C ARG A 351 -0.01 11.50 -18.46
N ARG A 352 0.38 10.48 -19.23
CA ARG A 352 1.20 10.67 -20.44
C ARG A 352 0.41 11.38 -21.53
N GLY A 353 1.08 12.30 -22.21
CA GLY A 353 0.52 12.96 -23.39
C GLY A 353 0.50 12.04 -24.62
N LEU A 354 0.01 12.57 -25.74
CA LEU A 354 -0.09 11.85 -27.02
C LEU A 354 1.28 11.38 -27.57
N ASN A 355 2.37 12.00 -27.14
CA ASN A 355 3.73 11.58 -27.50
C ASN A 355 4.20 10.31 -26.76
N GLY A 356 3.40 9.80 -25.81
CA GLY A 356 3.71 8.62 -25.00
C GLY A 356 4.84 8.79 -23.99
N LYS A 357 5.47 9.96 -23.90
CA LYS A 357 6.58 10.22 -22.98
C LYS A 357 6.09 10.48 -21.55
N PRO A 358 6.90 10.14 -20.52
CA PRO A 358 6.60 10.52 -19.14
C PRO A 358 6.43 12.04 -19.03
N ALA A 359 5.40 12.47 -18.32
CA ALA A 359 5.23 13.88 -18.01
C ALA A 359 6.27 14.31 -16.96
N PRO A 360 6.95 15.46 -17.15
CA PRO A 360 7.90 15.95 -16.16
C PRO A 360 7.15 16.30 -14.85
N ILE A 361 7.84 16.14 -13.72
CA ILE A 361 7.31 16.55 -12.41
C ILE A 361 7.44 18.06 -12.31
N PRO A 362 6.35 18.84 -12.15
CA PRO A 362 6.44 20.27 -11.99
C PRO A 362 7.09 20.63 -10.65
N PHE A 363 7.89 21.69 -10.65
CA PHE A 363 8.38 22.32 -9.43
C PHE A 363 7.33 23.29 -8.92
N GLY A 364 6.90 23.12 -7.67
CA GLY A 364 5.83 23.90 -7.05
C GLY A 364 4.56 23.07 -6.85
N GLY A 365 3.41 23.71 -6.97
CA GLY A 365 2.13 23.04 -6.75
C GLY A 365 1.82 21.96 -7.78
N ILE A 366 1.53 20.75 -7.31
CA ILE A 366 0.99 19.66 -8.12
C ILE A 366 -0.52 19.77 -8.09
N VAL A 367 -1.10 20.01 -9.24
CA VAL A 367 -2.55 20.10 -9.41
C VAL A 367 -3.08 18.88 -10.17
N ALA A 368 -4.27 18.44 -9.85
CA ALA A 368 -4.96 17.35 -10.52
C ALA A 368 -6.43 17.75 -10.83
N PRO A 369 -6.97 17.41 -12.01
CA PRO A 369 -6.24 16.96 -13.19
C PRO A 369 -5.46 18.11 -13.82
N ARG A 370 -4.28 17.83 -14.34
CA ARG A 370 -3.43 18.86 -14.97
C ARG A 370 -4.13 19.50 -16.16
N GLY A 371 -3.97 20.83 -16.29
CA GLY A 371 -4.54 21.60 -17.40
C GLY A 371 -6.06 21.82 -17.34
N SER A 372 -6.72 21.52 -16.24
CA SER A 372 -8.16 21.73 -16.06
C SER A 372 -8.45 22.98 -15.21
N PRO A 373 -9.50 23.75 -15.52
CA PRO A 373 -9.86 24.95 -14.75
C PRO A 373 -10.26 24.65 -13.30
N GLY A 374 -10.76 23.45 -13.01
CA GLY A 374 -11.15 23.00 -11.66
C GLY A 374 -10.10 22.16 -10.94
N ALA A 375 -8.81 22.27 -11.34
CA ALA A 375 -7.75 21.48 -10.72
C ALA A 375 -7.54 21.85 -9.24
N VAL A 376 -7.32 20.84 -8.41
CA VAL A 376 -7.04 20.99 -6.99
C VAL A 376 -5.57 20.74 -6.70
N VAL A 377 -5.00 21.47 -5.75
CA VAL A 377 -3.62 21.23 -5.27
C VAL A 377 -3.63 19.99 -4.39
N VAL A 378 -2.87 18.97 -4.78
CA VAL A 378 -2.75 17.71 -4.06
C VAL A 378 -1.44 17.60 -3.29
N ALA A 379 -0.40 18.27 -3.76
CA ALA A 379 0.91 18.39 -3.10
C ALA A 379 1.65 19.62 -3.63
N GLU A 380 2.75 19.96 -2.97
CA GLU A 380 3.78 20.85 -3.48
C GLU A 380 5.12 20.10 -3.48
N VAL A 381 5.82 20.17 -4.60
CA VAL A 381 7.12 19.52 -4.81
C VAL A 381 8.20 20.60 -4.90
N THR A 382 9.23 20.46 -4.09
CA THR A 382 10.40 21.34 -4.09
C THR A 382 11.69 20.53 -4.06
N ALA A 383 12.82 21.19 -4.26
CA ALA A 383 14.13 20.63 -3.98
C ALA A 383 14.56 21.06 -2.57
N SER A 384 15.08 20.12 -1.78
CA SER A 384 15.67 20.40 -0.49
C SER A 384 17.05 21.07 -0.65
N ALA A 385 17.62 21.56 0.45
CA ALA A 385 18.99 22.09 0.45
C ALA A 385 20.05 21.03 0.10
N HIS A 386 19.71 19.75 0.20
CA HIS A 386 20.58 18.62 -0.12
C HIS A 386 20.45 18.13 -1.58
N GLY A 387 19.66 18.82 -2.42
CA GLY A 387 19.42 18.41 -3.81
C GLY A 387 18.52 17.18 -3.94
N THR A 388 17.64 16.98 -2.98
CA THR A 388 16.65 15.89 -2.97
C THR A 388 15.23 16.42 -3.15
N VAL A 389 14.32 15.56 -3.59
CA VAL A 389 12.89 15.89 -3.69
C VAL A 389 12.30 16.07 -2.29
N ALA A 390 11.63 17.18 -2.06
CA ALA A 390 10.89 17.43 -0.84
C ALA A 390 9.41 17.72 -1.14
N LEU A 391 8.52 17.18 -0.30
CA LEU A 391 7.07 17.25 -0.47
C LEU A 391 6.41 17.92 0.73
N ARG A 392 5.34 18.69 0.47
CA ARG A 392 4.38 19.15 1.47
C ARG A 392 2.98 19.22 0.88
N GLY A 393 1.97 19.41 1.70
CA GLY A 393 0.59 19.66 1.25
C GLY A 393 -0.41 18.62 1.73
N PRO A 394 -1.64 18.62 1.17
CA PRO A 394 -2.78 17.92 1.73
C PRO A 394 -2.62 16.41 1.95
N MET A 395 -1.79 15.71 1.13
CA MET A 395 -1.59 14.25 1.28
C MET A 395 -0.40 13.89 2.19
N VAL A 396 0.46 14.88 2.52
CA VAL A 396 1.73 14.64 3.21
C VAL A 396 1.50 14.61 4.73
N PRO A 397 2.15 13.70 5.49
CA PRO A 397 2.02 13.68 6.95
C PRO A 397 2.50 14.99 7.58
N HIS A 398 1.79 15.47 8.59
CA HIS A 398 2.16 16.71 9.27
C HIS A 398 2.99 16.46 10.53
N HIS A 399 2.91 15.27 11.11
CA HIS A 399 3.55 14.92 12.38
C HIS A 399 4.14 13.52 12.33
N ASN A 400 5.20 13.31 13.10
CA ASN A 400 5.76 12.00 13.34
C ASN A 400 4.83 11.15 14.24
N PHE A 401 4.90 9.83 14.08
CA PHE A 401 4.16 8.90 14.90
C PHE A 401 5.12 7.82 15.47
N PRO A 402 4.97 7.42 16.74
CA PRO A 402 4.16 8.07 17.76
C PRO A 402 4.67 9.49 18.10
N PRO A 403 3.81 10.39 18.61
CA PRO A 403 4.22 11.74 18.98
C PRO A 403 5.37 11.71 19.98
N GLY A 404 6.44 12.47 19.70
CA GLY A 404 7.63 12.52 20.55
C GLY A 404 8.68 11.44 20.27
N GLY A 405 8.42 10.49 19.37
CA GLY A 405 9.36 9.42 19.03
C GLY A 405 10.71 9.92 18.51
N GLU A 406 10.75 11.11 17.90
CA GLU A 406 11.99 11.76 17.48
C GLU A 406 12.94 12.11 18.65
N ARG A 407 12.40 12.36 19.85
CA ARG A 407 13.19 12.67 21.06
C ARG A 407 13.89 11.44 21.63
N ASP A 408 13.34 10.28 21.37
CA ASP A 408 13.86 9.01 21.86
C ASP A 408 14.89 8.38 20.89
N GLY A 409 15.34 9.12 19.87
CA GLY A 409 16.28 8.64 18.86
C GLY A 409 15.70 7.57 17.93
N GLN A 410 14.39 7.43 17.91
CA GLN A 410 13.71 6.45 17.08
C GLN A 410 13.67 6.90 15.60
N PRO A 411 13.69 5.96 14.62
CA PRO A 411 13.52 6.30 13.21
C PRO A 411 12.24 7.11 12.99
N HIS A 412 12.33 8.25 12.31
CA HIS A 412 11.22 9.17 12.09
C HIS A 412 11.36 9.92 10.76
N LEU A 413 10.28 10.53 10.27
CA LEU A 413 10.35 11.39 9.10
C LEU A 413 11.05 12.72 9.48
N ALA A 414 11.96 13.17 8.60
CA ALA A 414 12.57 14.48 8.74
C ALA A 414 11.58 15.57 8.30
N ILE A 415 10.69 15.98 9.22
CA ILE A 415 9.69 17.02 8.98
C ILE A 415 10.33 18.39 9.22
N GLY A 416 10.57 19.12 8.15
CA GLY A 416 11.14 20.45 8.17
C GLY A 416 10.12 21.56 8.47
N ARG A 417 10.56 22.80 8.34
CA ARG A 417 9.69 23.97 8.52
C ARG A 417 8.53 23.94 7.52
N ALA A 418 7.36 24.40 7.95
CA ALA A 418 6.11 24.44 7.16
C ALA A 418 5.66 23.05 6.64
N GLY A 419 5.99 21.96 7.35
CA GLY A 419 5.57 20.61 6.99
C GLY A 419 6.22 20.03 5.73
N LEU A 420 7.38 20.57 5.34
CA LEU A 420 8.16 20.04 4.22
C LEU A 420 8.88 18.75 4.65
N ILE A 421 8.70 17.67 3.91
CA ILE A 421 9.38 16.39 4.18
C ILE A 421 10.34 16.09 3.04
N ASP A 422 11.61 15.87 3.38
CA ASP A 422 12.64 15.40 2.46
C ASP A 422 12.41 13.90 2.19
N THR A 423 12.30 13.54 0.91
CA THR A 423 12.06 12.14 0.49
C THR A 423 13.34 11.33 0.35
N GLY A 424 14.51 11.99 0.38
CA GLY A 424 15.81 11.39 0.13
C GLY A 424 16.10 11.07 -1.35
N TYR A 425 15.13 11.18 -2.26
CA TYR A 425 15.37 10.96 -3.69
C TYR A 425 16.15 12.12 -4.30
N ALA A 426 17.35 11.84 -4.83
CA ALA A 426 18.14 12.85 -5.52
C ALA A 426 17.41 13.42 -6.74
N CYS A 427 17.53 14.72 -6.95
CA CYS A 427 16.87 15.38 -8.06
C CYS A 427 17.74 16.47 -8.71
N ARG A 428 17.37 16.77 -9.95
CA ARG A 428 17.91 17.90 -10.70
C ARG A 428 16.76 18.81 -11.13
N LEU A 429 16.86 20.07 -10.71
CA LEU A 429 15.92 21.12 -11.10
C LEU A 429 16.28 21.67 -12.49
N ASP A 430 15.29 21.83 -13.34
CA ASP A 430 15.33 22.68 -14.54
C ASP A 430 14.59 23.99 -14.25
N PRO A 431 15.30 25.07 -13.93
CA PRO A 431 14.66 26.34 -13.58
C PRO A 431 13.89 26.95 -14.76
N GLY A 432 14.37 26.76 -15.98
CA GLY A 432 13.73 27.30 -17.21
C GLY A 432 12.39 26.65 -17.49
N ALA A 433 12.32 25.33 -17.39
CA ALA A 433 11.09 24.57 -17.58
C ALA A 433 10.23 24.50 -16.31
N ARG A 434 10.75 24.92 -15.14
CA ARG A 434 10.11 24.74 -13.82
C ARG A 434 9.72 23.30 -13.57
N THR A 435 10.60 22.38 -13.88
CA THR A 435 10.41 20.94 -13.71
C THR A 435 11.56 20.32 -12.95
N LEU A 436 11.33 19.13 -12.44
CA LEU A 436 12.25 18.36 -11.63
C LEU A 436 12.39 16.96 -12.23
N ALA A 437 13.63 16.51 -12.39
CA ALA A 437 13.95 15.14 -12.77
C ALA A 437 14.55 14.41 -11.56
N ILE A 438 14.02 13.23 -11.25
CA ILE A 438 14.55 12.37 -10.19
C ILE A 438 15.77 11.66 -10.76
N THR A 439 16.92 11.72 -10.08
CA THR A 439 18.19 11.22 -10.58
C THR A 439 18.74 10.02 -9.80
N GLY A 440 18.23 9.75 -8.60
CA GLY A 440 18.68 8.63 -7.79
C GLY A 440 17.76 8.31 -6.62
N PRO A 441 17.83 7.07 -6.10
CA PRO A 441 17.09 6.65 -4.91
C PRO A 441 17.67 7.29 -3.64
N PRO A 442 16.98 7.17 -2.49
CA PRO A 442 17.53 7.55 -1.19
C PRO A 442 18.83 6.78 -0.91
N PRO A 443 19.88 7.45 -0.38
CA PRO A 443 21.13 6.79 -0.05
C PRO A 443 20.91 5.71 1.01
N GLY A 444 21.76 4.67 1.02
CA GLY A 444 21.71 3.60 2.01
C GLY A 444 20.48 2.66 1.92
N ILE A 445 19.52 2.93 1.01
CA ILE A 445 18.30 2.13 0.85
C ILE A 445 18.33 1.37 -0.47
N VAL A 446 18.12 0.06 -0.39
CA VAL A 446 17.90 -0.82 -1.55
C VAL A 446 16.41 -1.04 -1.73
N ASN A 447 15.91 -0.87 -2.95
CA ASN A 447 14.49 -1.07 -3.29
C ASN A 447 14.34 -2.26 -4.24
N VAL A 448 13.70 -3.33 -3.78
CA VAL A 448 13.44 -4.56 -4.56
C VAL A 448 11.94 -4.79 -4.66
N GLY A 449 11.36 -4.58 -5.85
CA GLY A 449 9.93 -4.81 -6.07
C GLY A 449 9.00 -3.98 -5.18
N GLY A 450 9.54 -2.89 -4.62
CA GLY A 450 8.82 -2.01 -3.69
C GLY A 450 9.02 -2.32 -2.21
N TYR A 451 9.81 -3.33 -1.89
CA TYR A 451 10.32 -3.56 -0.53
C TYR A 451 11.64 -2.81 -0.37
N ARG A 452 11.76 -2.04 0.70
CA ARG A 452 12.93 -1.22 1.02
C ARG A 452 13.74 -1.91 2.11
N PHE A 453 15.06 -1.88 1.94
CA PHE A 453 15.99 -2.50 2.87
C PHE A 453 17.12 -1.52 3.18
N PRO A 454 17.42 -1.22 4.46
CA PRO A 454 18.61 -0.50 4.84
C PRO A 454 19.84 -1.38 4.54
N LEU A 455 20.75 -0.90 3.70
CA LEU A 455 21.92 -1.68 3.31
C LEU A 455 22.82 -2.01 4.49
N HIS A 456 22.94 -1.06 5.44
CA HIS A 456 23.73 -1.25 6.66
C HIS A 456 23.19 -2.41 7.51
N ASP A 457 21.88 -2.46 7.75
CA ASP A 457 21.23 -3.52 8.55
C ASP A 457 21.40 -4.90 7.90
N LEU A 458 21.33 -4.95 6.56
CA LEU A 458 21.59 -6.20 5.83
C LEU A 458 23.03 -6.68 6.02
N GLN A 459 24.01 -5.76 5.93
CA GLN A 459 25.42 -6.08 6.12
C GLN A 459 25.70 -6.49 7.57
N GLU A 460 25.14 -5.80 8.55
CA GLU A 460 25.26 -6.14 9.96
C GLU A 460 24.65 -7.52 10.27
N THR A 461 23.46 -7.80 9.72
CA THR A 461 22.81 -9.12 9.88
C THR A 461 23.67 -10.24 9.32
N LEU A 462 24.26 -10.05 8.15
CA LEU A 462 25.18 -11.03 7.56
C LEU A 462 26.47 -11.19 8.38
N GLY A 463 27.02 -10.09 8.91
CA GLY A 463 28.19 -10.12 9.78
C GLY A 463 27.98 -10.91 11.07
N ARG A 464 26.79 -10.83 11.66
CA ARG A 464 26.40 -11.61 12.86
C ARG A 464 26.33 -13.12 12.59
N LEU A 465 26.06 -13.52 11.36
CA LEU A 465 26.01 -14.93 10.98
C LEU A 465 27.42 -15.55 10.79
N ASP A 466 28.48 -14.75 10.85
CA ASP A 466 29.92 -15.13 10.73
C ASP A 466 30.22 -16.09 9.57
N THR A 467 29.61 -15.89 8.45
CA THR A 467 29.65 -16.82 7.34
C THR A 467 30.54 -16.35 6.19
N GLY A 468 31.19 -15.19 6.31
CA GLY A 468 31.85 -14.52 5.19
C GLY A 468 30.90 -14.17 4.05
N ALA A 469 29.59 -14.18 4.32
CA ALA A 469 28.57 -13.89 3.35
C ALA A 469 28.57 -12.40 2.98
N THR A 470 28.39 -12.13 1.70
CA THR A 470 28.26 -10.77 1.17
C THR A 470 27.00 -10.63 0.35
N LEU A 471 26.48 -9.41 0.27
CA LEU A 471 25.27 -9.07 -0.48
C LEU A 471 25.57 -7.90 -1.42
N ALA A 472 25.19 -8.06 -2.67
CA ALA A 472 25.30 -7.03 -3.70
C ALA A 472 23.92 -6.72 -4.27
N THR A 473 23.79 -5.53 -4.87
CA THR A 473 22.60 -5.13 -5.61
C THR A 473 22.90 -5.07 -7.10
N LEU A 474 22.03 -5.65 -7.90
CA LEU A 474 22.11 -5.56 -9.36
C LEU A 474 20.84 -4.92 -9.91
N PRO A 475 20.94 -4.16 -11.02
CA PRO A 475 19.76 -3.68 -11.71
C PRO A 475 18.83 -4.83 -12.15
N ASP A 476 17.53 -4.63 -12.02
CA ASP A 476 16.52 -5.57 -12.50
C ASP A 476 15.43 -4.81 -13.28
N PRO A 477 15.05 -5.26 -14.47
CA PRO A 477 14.11 -4.54 -15.31
C PRO A 477 12.70 -4.45 -14.74
N LEU A 478 12.26 -5.44 -13.94
CA LEU A 478 10.93 -5.48 -13.35
C LEU A 478 10.91 -4.96 -11.90
N LEU A 479 11.86 -5.40 -11.09
CA LEU A 479 11.90 -5.11 -9.66
C LEU A 479 12.61 -3.78 -9.32
N GLY A 480 13.28 -3.16 -10.28
CA GLY A 480 14.15 -2.02 -10.05
C GLY A 480 15.56 -2.45 -9.71
N GLN A 481 15.72 -3.11 -8.60
CA GLN A 481 16.95 -3.77 -8.16
C GLN A 481 16.63 -5.21 -7.73
N ARG A 482 17.64 -6.05 -7.72
CA ARG A 482 17.61 -7.38 -7.10
C ARG A 482 18.80 -7.57 -6.19
N LEU A 483 18.62 -8.33 -5.13
CA LEU A 483 19.69 -8.75 -4.24
C LEU A 483 20.36 -10.00 -4.79
N VAL A 484 21.68 -10.08 -4.66
CA VAL A 484 22.49 -11.24 -5.01
C VAL A 484 23.47 -11.50 -3.87
N GLY A 485 23.32 -12.66 -3.22
CA GLY A 485 24.16 -13.10 -2.13
C GLY A 485 25.31 -13.98 -2.62
N HIS A 486 26.48 -13.82 -1.99
CA HIS A 486 27.61 -14.72 -2.14
C HIS A 486 28.01 -15.26 -0.77
N ALA A 487 28.20 -16.57 -0.66
CA ALA A 487 28.67 -17.26 0.54
C ALA A 487 29.31 -18.58 0.16
N VAL A 488 30.19 -19.11 1.03
CA VAL A 488 30.78 -20.44 0.88
C VAL A 488 29.71 -21.52 0.96
N ASP A 489 28.82 -21.41 1.97
CA ASP A 489 27.65 -22.27 2.11
C ASP A 489 26.38 -21.42 2.04
N ARG A 490 25.81 -21.32 0.84
CA ARG A 490 24.59 -20.55 0.58
C ARG A 490 23.37 -21.12 1.29
N TYR A 491 23.27 -22.44 1.41
CA TYR A 491 22.13 -23.09 2.07
C TYR A 491 22.11 -22.80 3.57
N ALA A 492 23.28 -22.85 4.22
CA ALA A 492 23.39 -22.52 5.64
C ALA A 492 23.02 -21.05 5.89
N VAL A 493 23.48 -20.11 5.05
CA VAL A 493 23.12 -18.69 5.15
C VAL A 493 21.62 -18.47 4.92
N GLN A 494 21.05 -19.08 3.90
CA GLN A 494 19.60 -18.97 3.62
C GLN A 494 18.77 -19.52 4.78
N ALA A 495 19.14 -20.68 5.33
CA ALA A 495 18.47 -21.28 6.47
C ALA A 495 18.56 -20.39 7.72
N ALA A 496 19.73 -19.82 8.00
CA ALA A 496 19.94 -18.89 9.11
C ALA A 496 19.11 -17.62 8.96
N LEU A 497 19.09 -17.01 7.77
CA LEU A 497 18.25 -15.82 7.48
C LEU A 497 16.75 -16.12 7.64
N ASN A 498 16.29 -17.27 7.18
CA ASN A 498 14.90 -17.68 7.39
C ASN A 498 14.57 -17.87 8.88
N ALA A 499 15.52 -18.42 9.65
CA ALA A 499 15.35 -18.62 11.11
C ALA A 499 15.27 -17.29 11.87
N THR A 500 15.95 -16.23 11.42
CA THR A 500 15.83 -14.89 12.02
C THR A 500 14.45 -14.26 11.77
N GLY A 501 13.71 -14.76 10.78
CA GLY A 501 12.40 -14.20 10.41
C GLY A 501 12.51 -12.88 9.64
N ILE A 502 13.56 -12.69 8.89
CA ILE A 502 13.75 -11.58 7.95
C ILE A 502 12.89 -11.77 6.69
N ASN A 503 12.68 -10.67 5.95
CA ASN A 503 11.97 -10.69 4.68
C ASN A 503 12.57 -11.73 3.71
N PRO A 504 11.77 -12.64 3.11
CA PRO A 504 12.27 -13.72 2.26
C PRO A 504 13.06 -13.25 1.03
N ILE A 505 12.86 -12.03 0.55
CA ILE A 505 13.65 -11.45 -0.56
C ILE A 505 15.16 -11.48 -0.24
N VAL A 506 15.53 -11.27 1.03
CA VAL A 506 16.93 -11.28 1.47
C VAL A 506 17.47 -12.71 1.50
N ALA A 507 16.72 -13.66 2.03
CA ALA A 507 17.11 -15.08 2.06
C ALA A 507 17.21 -15.66 0.64
N GLU A 508 16.28 -15.31 -0.25
CA GLU A 508 16.26 -15.73 -1.65
C GLU A 508 17.47 -15.20 -2.47
N ALA A 509 18.16 -14.16 -2.00
CA ALA A 509 19.38 -13.67 -2.63
C ALA A 509 20.51 -14.72 -2.62
N PHE A 510 20.47 -15.66 -1.67
CA PHE A 510 21.44 -16.76 -1.54
C PHE A 510 20.96 -18.07 -2.20
N HIS A 511 19.77 -18.09 -2.78
CA HIS A 511 19.30 -19.25 -3.51
C HIS A 511 20.14 -19.47 -4.76
N ASP A 512 20.59 -20.73 -4.98
CA ASP A 512 21.37 -21.07 -6.17
C ASP A 512 20.45 -21.05 -7.40
N ARG A 513 20.48 -19.95 -8.12
CA ARG A 513 19.89 -19.86 -9.45
C ARG A 513 20.87 -20.53 -10.43
N GLY A 514 21.00 -21.86 -10.33
CA GLY A 514 21.68 -22.62 -11.36
C GLY A 514 21.22 -22.11 -12.72
N ASN A 515 22.14 -21.87 -13.63
CA ASN A 515 22.02 -21.33 -14.98
C ASN A 515 20.69 -21.72 -15.67
N ARG A 516 19.57 -21.12 -15.25
CA ARG A 516 18.35 -21.11 -16.05
C ARG A 516 18.58 -20.08 -17.16
N THR A 517 19.29 -20.50 -18.18
CA THR A 517 19.05 -19.99 -19.53
C THR A 517 17.53 -20.06 -19.72
N LEU A 518 16.88 -18.93 -19.80
CA LEU A 518 15.50 -18.85 -20.27
C LEU A 518 15.46 -19.66 -21.58
N PRO A 519 14.56 -20.63 -21.74
CA PRO A 519 14.41 -21.28 -23.01
C PRO A 519 14.11 -20.17 -24.03
N ALA A 520 14.93 -20.09 -25.06
CA ALA A 520 14.67 -19.26 -26.22
C ALA A 520 13.39 -19.81 -26.85
N GLY A 521 12.28 -19.06 -26.73
CA GLY A 521 11.01 -19.40 -27.36
C GLY A 521 9.96 -19.98 -26.40
N ALA A 522 9.24 -19.12 -25.69
CA ALA A 522 7.84 -19.30 -25.28
C ALA A 522 7.20 -17.91 -25.09
#